data_d4f004b94a584ca6bb4f15f9e56b7646
#
_entry.id   d4f004b94a584ca6bb4f15f9e56b7646
#
_cell.length_a   1.000
_cell.length_b   1.000
_cell.length_c   1.000
_cell.angle_alpha   90.00
_cell.angle_beta   90.00
_cell.angle_gamma   90.00
#
_symmetry.space_group_name_H-M   'P 1'
#
loop_
_entity.id
_entity.type
_entity.pdbx_description
1 polymer ?
#
loop_
_entity_poly.entity_id
_entity_poly.type
_entity_poly.pdbx_seq_one_letter_code
_entity_poly.pdbx_strand_id
1 'polypeptide(L)' 'MLRNFLTIIFISLLFSCEQKHPLAEKLCNCYTQLHRAQQEQEQLFWSDSCNVLYIKILKELESQESEQLKFQKAYRRCQ' A
#
# COMPACT_ATOMS: atom_id res chain seq x y z
N MET A 1 -10.17 2.49 36.25
CA MET A 1 -10.84 3.42 35.32
C MET A 1 -9.87 4.23 34.50
N LEU A 2 -8.93 4.93 35.10
CA LEU A 2 -7.90 5.66 34.36
C LEU A 2 -7.05 4.76 33.48
N ARG A 3 -6.78 3.55 33.93
CA ARG A 3 -5.98 2.58 33.21
C ARG A 3 -6.62 2.16 31.86
N ASN A 4 -7.93 1.92 31.87
CA ASN A 4 -8.66 1.55 30.66
C ASN A 4 -8.70 2.70 29.67
N PHE A 5 -8.83 3.90 30.17
CA PHE A 5 -8.83 5.10 29.34
C PHE A 5 -7.49 5.28 28.64
N LEU A 6 -6.38 5.08 29.36
CA LEU A 6 -5.05 5.16 28.80
C LEU A 6 -4.82 4.07 27.75
N THR A 7 -5.34 2.88 27.98
CA THR A 7 -5.22 1.78 27.02
C THR A 7 -5.95 2.12 25.71
N ILE A 8 -7.13 2.69 25.79
CA ILE A 8 -7.90 3.09 24.62
C ILE A 8 -7.16 4.17 23.81
N ILE A 9 -6.60 5.15 24.49
CA ILE A 9 -5.81 6.21 23.85
C ILE A 9 -4.59 5.62 23.15
N PHE A 10 -3.93 4.68 23.82
CA PHE A 10 -2.74 4.02 23.25
C PHE A 10 -3.09 3.24 22.00
N ILE A 11 -4.19 2.51 21.98
CA ILE A 11 -4.65 1.78 20.82
C ILE A 11 -4.97 2.75 19.68
N SER A 12 -5.62 3.86 19.96
CA SER A 12 -5.92 4.89 18.97
C SER A 12 -4.65 5.46 18.33
N LEU A 13 -3.62 5.68 19.13
CA LEU A 13 -2.32 6.16 18.63
C LEU A 13 -1.68 5.15 17.72
N LEU A 14 -1.77 3.85 18.04
CA LEU A 14 -1.24 2.81 17.17
C LEU A 14 -1.94 2.79 15.81
N PHE A 15 -3.25 2.97 15.77
CA PHE A 15 -3.98 3.07 14.53
C PHE A 15 -3.60 4.30 13.72
N SER A 16 -3.37 5.43 14.37
CA SER A 16 -2.98 6.64 13.69
C SER A 16 -1.55 6.57 13.13
N CYS A 17 -0.73 5.65 13.64
CA CYS A 17 0.62 5.43 13.15
C CYS A 17 0.66 4.56 11.89
N GLU A 18 -0.45 3.95 11.49
CA GLU A 18 -0.52 3.24 10.22
C GLU A 18 -0.57 4.26 9.09
N GLN A 19 0.60 4.58 8.57
CA GLN A 19 0.70 5.51 7.47
C GLN A 19 0.31 4.81 6.17
N LYS A 20 -0.75 5.33 5.55
CA LYS A 20 -1.10 4.92 4.20
C LYS A 20 -0.19 5.65 3.23
N HIS A 21 0.62 4.90 2.53
CA HIS A 21 1.48 5.49 1.52
C HIS A 21 0.68 5.66 0.23
N PRO A 22 0.55 6.88 -0.32
CA PRO A 22 -0.29 7.10 -1.51
C PRO A 22 0.11 6.25 -2.71
N LEU A 23 1.41 6.06 -2.93
CA LEU A 23 1.90 5.25 -4.05
C LEU A 23 1.60 3.77 -3.82
N ALA A 24 1.71 3.30 -2.58
CA ALA A 24 1.36 1.93 -2.25
C ALA A 24 -0.14 1.69 -2.42
N GLU A 25 -0.99 2.66 -2.07
CA GLU A 25 -2.42 2.56 -2.29
C GLU A 25 -2.77 2.44 -3.77
N LYS A 26 -2.12 3.23 -4.61
CA LYS A 26 -2.33 3.14 -6.07
C LYS A 26 -1.99 1.76 -6.58
N LEU A 27 -0.87 1.21 -6.14
CA LEU A 27 -0.43 -0.12 -6.56
C LEU A 27 -1.36 -1.20 -6.02
N CYS A 28 -1.79 -1.08 -4.76
CA CYS A 28 -2.74 -2.02 -4.17
C CYS A 28 -4.07 -2.02 -4.91
N ASN A 29 -4.56 -0.83 -5.28
CA ASN A 29 -5.80 -0.71 -6.05
C ASN A 29 -5.65 -1.35 -7.43
N CYS A 30 -4.48 -1.20 -8.05
CA CYS A 30 -4.20 -1.84 -9.33
C CYS A 30 -4.31 -3.36 -9.22
N TYR A 31 -3.69 -3.95 -8.21
CA TYR A 31 -3.77 -5.40 -7.97
C TYR A 31 -5.18 -5.86 -7.61
N THR A 32 -5.96 -5.02 -6.92
CA THR A 32 -7.35 -5.32 -6.65
C THR A 32 -8.14 -5.46 -7.94
N GLN A 33 -7.92 -4.57 -8.91
CA GLN A 33 -8.55 -4.66 -10.22
C GLN A 33 -8.10 -5.92 -10.95
N LEU A 34 -6.83 -6.27 -10.85
CA LEU A 34 -6.30 -7.49 -11.46
C LEU A 34 -7.01 -8.73 -10.90
N HIS A 35 -7.21 -8.78 -9.58
CA HIS A 35 -7.88 -9.92 -8.95
C HIS A 35 -9.36 -9.99 -9.31
N ARG A 36 -9.99 -8.86 -9.59
CA ARG A 36 -11.39 -8.82 -10.00
C ARG A 36 -11.60 -9.11 -11.48
N ALA A 37 -10.54 -9.01 -12.28
CA ALA A 37 -10.64 -9.25 -13.71
C ALA A 37 -10.98 -10.72 -13.97
N GLN A 38 -12.04 -10.97 -14.73
CA GLN A 38 -12.51 -12.32 -15.03
C GLN A 38 -12.07 -12.80 -16.41
N GLN A 39 -11.84 -11.86 -17.32
CA GLN A 39 -11.42 -12.17 -18.69
C GLN A 39 -9.90 -12.10 -18.80
N GLU A 40 -9.34 -12.99 -19.60
CA GLU A 40 -7.90 -13.06 -19.80
C GLU A 40 -7.31 -11.75 -20.31
N GLN A 41 -8.01 -11.08 -21.24
CA GLN A 41 -7.54 -9.81 -21.76
C GLN A 41 -7.48 -8.73 -20.70
N GLU A 42 -8.46 -8.69 -19.80
CA GLU A 42 -8.46 -7.76 -18.68
C GLU A 42 -7.33 -8.07 -17.70
N GLN A 43 -7.11 -9.34 -17.44
CA GLN A 43 -6.03 -9.76 -16.55
C GLN A 43 -4.68 -9.34 -17.09
N LEU A 44 -4.45 -9.51 -18.37
CA LEU A 44 -3.20 -9.08 -19.02
C LEU A 44 -3.04 -7.58 -18.96
N PHE A 45 -4.11 -6.84 -19.21
CA PHE A 45 -4.09 -5.38 -19.14
C PHE A 45 -3.70 -4.90 -17.75
N TRP A 46 -4.35 -5.42 -16.71
CA TRP A 46 -4.08 -4.99 -15.34
C TRP A 46 -2.72 -5.46 -14.85
N SER A 47 -2.30 -6.67 -15.24
CA SER A 47 -0.98 -7.18 -14.90
C SER A 47 0.11 -6.27 -15.46
N ASP A 48 0.00 -5.90 -16.72
CA ASP A 48 0.94 -5.01 -17.37
C ASP A 48 0.92 -3.61 -16.76
N SER A 49 -0.27 -3.07 -16.52
CA SER A 49 -0.44 -1.76 -15.91
C SER A 49 0.16 -1.70 -14.50
N CYS A 50 -0.05 -2.73 -13.70
CA CYS A 50 0.49 -2.80 -12.34
C CYS A 50 2.01 -2.90 -12.36
N ASN A 51 2.57 -3.65 -13.30
CA ASN A 51 4.01 -3.78 -13.45
C ASN A 51 4.65 -2.45 -13.83
N VAL A 52 4.07 -1.75 -14.80
CA VAL A 52 4.56 -0.43 -15.21
C VAL A 52 4.49 0.56 -14.06
N LEU A 53 3.39 0.55 -13.32
CA LEU A 53 3.21 1.43 -12.16
C LEU A 53 4.25 1.13 -11.08
N TYR A 54 4.52 -0.14 -10.82
CA TYR A 54 5.51 -0.56 -9.83
C TYR A 54 6.91 -0.02 -10.18
N ILE A 55 7.30 -0.19 -11.44
CA ILE A 55 8.60 0.28 -11.92
C ILE A 55 8.69 1.81 -11.81
N LYS A 56 7.62 2.51 -12.16
CA LYS A 56 7.56 3.96 -12.07
C LYS A 56 7.72 4.44 -10.62
N ILE A 57 7.07 3.76 -9.68
CA ILE A 57 7.18 4.08 -8.26
C ILE A 57 8.61 3.87 -7.77
N LEU A 58 9.24 2.76 -8.15
CA LEU A 58 10.61 2.50 -7.76
C LEU A 58 11.55 3.59 -8.25
N LYS A 59 11.34 4.09 -9.46
CA LYS A 59 12.15 5.20 -9.99
C LYS A 59 11.93 6.49 -9.23
N GLU A 60 10.70 6.80 -8.87
CA GLU A 60 10.39 8.00 -8.11
C GLU A 60 11.05 7.98 -6.73
N LEU A 61 11.15 6.81 -6.11
CA LEU A 61 11.69 6.66 -4.77
C LEU A 61 13.17 6.29 -4.76
N GLU A 62 13.82 6.26 -5.90
CA GLU A 62 15.19 5.78 -6.05
C GLU A 62 16.17 6.51 -5.13
N SER A 63 15.99 7.83 -4.95
CA SER A 63 16.86 8.65 -4.12
C SER A 63 16.33 8.85 -2.69
N GLN A 64 15.25 8.20 -2.31
CA GLN A 64 14.58 8.40 -1.03
C GLN A 64 14.44 7.08 -0.27
N GLU A 65 15.51 6.70 0.43
CA GLU A 65 15.54 5.41 1.13
C GLU A 65 14.43 5.26 2.17
N SER A 66 14.16 6.32 2.93
CA SER A 66 13.12 6.26 3.97
C SER A 66 11.73 6.07 3.35
N GLU A 67 11.48 6.71 2.21
CA GLU A 67 10.22 6.54 1.51
C GLU A 67 10.09 5.16 0.89
N GLN A 68 11.19 4.59 0.40
CA GLN A 68 11.20 3.21 -0.10
C GLN A 68 10.77 2.22 0.98
N LEU A 69 11.29 2.38 2.19
CA LEU A 69 10.93 1.51 3.32
C LEU A 69 9.44 1.66 3.68
N LYS A 70 8.95 2.88 3.72
CA LYS A 70 7.54 3.15 4.00
C LYS A 70 6.64 2.53 2.93
N PHE A 71 7.02 2.68 1.67
CA PHE A 71 6.30 2.09 0.55
C PHE A 71 6.25 0.57 0.65
N GLN A 72 7.38 -0.07 0.91
CA GLN A 72 7.45 -1.52 1.01
C GLN A 72 6.57 -2.05 2.14
N LYS A 73 6.59 -1.39 3.29
CA LYS A 73 5.75 -1.78 4.42
C LYS A 73 4.27 -1.66 4.09
N ALA A 74 3.87 -0.56 3.48
CA ALA A 74 2.48 -0.34 3.11
C ALA A 74 2.04 -1.32 2.02
N TYR A 75 2.91 -1.60 1.06
CA TYR A 75 2.64 -2.56 -0.01
C TYR A 75 2.43 -3.97 0.52
N ARG A 76 3.24 -4.39 1.49
CA ARG A 76 3.10 -5.72 2.09
C ARG A 76 1.76 -5.91 2.77
N ARG A 77 1.18 -4.84 3.32
CA ARG A 77 -0.09 -4.91 4.03
C ARG A 77 -1.28 -5.17 3.12
N CYS A 78 -1.18 -4.81 1.87
CA CYS A 78 -2.30 -4.99 0.94
C CYS A 78 -2.24 -6.30 0.14
N GLN A 79 -1.22 -7.10 0.37
CA GLN A 79 -1.10 -8.39 -0.30
C GLN A 79 -1.85 -9.49 0.47
#